data_b752dd2bafa44850a7172745c98790e8
#
_entry.id   b752dd2bafa44850a7172745c98790e8
#
_cell.length_a   1.000
_cell.length_b   1.000
_cell.length_c   1.000
_cell.angle_alpha   90.00
_cell.angle_beta   90.00
_cell.angle_gamma   90.00
#
_symmetry.space_group_name_H-M   'P 1'
#
loop_
_entity.id
_entity.type
_entity.pdbx_description
1 polymer ?
#
loop_
_entity_poly.entity_id
_entity_poly.type
_entity_poly.pdbx_seq_one_letter_code
_entity_poly.pdbx_strand_id
1 'polypeptide(L)'
;IDGITVNDTVLSEHFTGKMTSPSNRVPGATWGDPPIPWADITYTIPEVAPEDEVINSWNIDKSSTTGIVTLGRGGGEGNNYKVDVATNGEDPLALSEAELKLVQLAKEKCAKVVVLIVSANAMELGPLVEEGGQYEVDAIGFCGIPNAYQYQGIANVLAGKVNATGGLTDTYVYDNS
;
A
#
# COMPACT_ATOMS: atom_id res chain seq x y z
N ILE A 1 -17.83 5.61 -8.83
CA ILE A 1 -17.35 5.70 -10.24
C ILE A 1 -18.32 4.86 -11.06
N ASP A 2 -18.83 5.41 -12.20
CA ASP A 2 -19.77 4.68 -13.05
C ASP A 2 -19.22 3.30 -13.44
N GLY A 3 -19.97 2.24 -13.14
CA GLY A 3 -19.58 0.87 -13.44
C GLY A 3 -18.69 0.19 -12.41
N ILE A 4 -18.26 0.89 -11.36
CA ILE A 4 -17.48 0.30 -10.25
C ILE A 4 -18.24 0.48 -8.94
N THR A 5 -18.48 -0.61 -8.25
CA THR A 5 -19.02 -0.59 -6.89
C THR A 5 -17.89 -0.90 -5.91
N VAL A 6 -17.70 -0.03 -4.92
CA VAL A 6 -16.74 -0.27 -3.84
C VAL A 6 -17.41 -1.15 -2.78
N ASN A 7 -16.65 -2.11 -2.24
CA ASN A 7 -17.13 -2.90 -1.11
C ASN A 7 -17.00 -2.06 0.17
N ASP A 8 -18.12 -1.49 0.62
CA ASP A 8 -18.15 -0.58 1.76
C ASP A 8 -17.78 -1.27 3.08
N THR A 9 -18.00 -2.57 3.21
CA THR A 9 -17.62 -3.31 4.42
C THR A 9 -16.11 -3.37 4.56
N VAL A 10 -15.40 -3.72 3.49
CA VAL A 10 -13.92 -3.73 3.48
C VAL A 10 -13.39 -2.32 3.78
N LEU A 11 -13.96 -1.31 3.11
CA LEU A 11 -13.53 0.08 3.28
C LEU A 11 -13.75 0.57 4.72
N SER A 12 -14.91 0.31 5.32
CA SER A 12 -15.25 0.82 6.64
C SER A 12 -14.49 0.10 7.76
N GLU A 13 -14.34 -1.21 7.69
CA GLU A 13 -13.72 -1.97 8.76
C GLU A 13 -12.20 -1.92 8.73
N HIS A 14 -11.59 -2.03 7.55
CA HIS A 14 -10.13 -2.00 7.45
C HIS A 14 -9.59 -0.57 7.53
N PHE A 15 -10.05 0.34 6.67
CA PHE A 15 -9.49 1.69 6.58
C PHE A 15 -9.91 2.61 7.72
N THR A 16 -11.18 2.59 8.13
CA THR A 16 -11.63 3.48 9.21
C THR A 16 -11.36 2.94 10.60
N GLY A 17 -11.45 1.64 10.80
CA GLY A 17 -11.22 1.02 12.11
C GLY A 17 -9.75 0.95 12.48
N LYS A 18 -8.92 0.38 11.62
CA LYS A 18 -7.50 0.10 11.90
C LYS A 18 -6.58 1.27 11.60
N MET A 19 -6.73 1.92 10.43
CA MET A 19 -5.85 3.02 10.01
C MET A 19 -6.01 4.29 10.86
N THR A 20 -7.16 4.50 11.46
CA THR A 20 -7.41 5.63 12.36
C THR A 20 -7.10 5.32 13.82
N SER A 21 -6.82 4.08 14.18
CA SER A 21 -6.51 3.70 15.56
C SER A 21 -5.23 4.38 16.04
N PRO A 22 -5.24 5.03 17.21
CA PRO A 22 -4.02 5.62 17.78
C PRO A 22 -2.85 4.64 17.94
N SER A 23 -3.16 3.35 18.14
CA SER A 23 -2.15 2.30 18.28
C SER A 23 -1.38 2.01 16.99
N ASN A 24 -1.94 2.36 15.82
CA ASN A 24 -1.31 2.18 14.52
C ASN A 24 -0.57 3.44 14.04
N ARG A 25 -0.55 4.48 14.85
CA ARG A 25 0.23 5.68 14.57
C ARG A 25 1.63 5.50 15.08
N VAL A 26 2.61 5.95 14.31
CA VAL A 26 3.98 6.03 14.78
C VAL A 26 4.01 7.02 15.95
N PRO A 27 4.44 6.60 17.15
CA PRO A 27 4.51 7.50 18.29
C PRO A 27 5.47 8.66 18.02
N GLY A 28 5.07 9.87 18.32
CA GLY A 28 5.99 10.99 18.45
C GLY A 28 6.15 11.94 17.27
N ALA A 29 5.46 11.76 16.15
CA ALA A 29 5.46 12.74 15.06
C ALA A 29 4.54 13.95 15.38
N THR A 30 4.78 14.63 16.51
CA THR A 30 4.13 15.90 16.81
C THR A 30 5.16 17.02 16.71
N TRP A 31 4.77 18.08 16.01
CA TRP A 31 5.43 19.36 16.13
C TRP A 31 5.16 19.87 17.56
N GLY A 32 6.02 19.50 18.48
CA GLY A 32 5.82 19.78 19.88
C GLY A 32 7.12 19.99 20.63
N ASP A 33 7.00 20.34 21.87
CA ASP A 33 8.12 20.49 22.81
C ASP A 33 8.21 19.21 23.68
N PRO A 34 9.35 18.48 23.71
CA PRO A 34 10.61 18.79 23.00
C PRO A 34 10.55 18.51 21.51
N PRO A 35 11.27 19.28 20.68
CA PRO A 35 11.31 19.02 19.25
C PRO A 35 11.99 17.67 19.00
N ILE A 36 11.33 16.82 18.22
CA ILE A 36 11.91 15.56 17.77
C ILE A 36 12.92 15.92 16.67
N PRO A 37 14.18 15.45 16.76
CA PRO A 37 15.14 15.65 15.70
C PRO A 37 14.57 15.11 14.37
N TRP A 38 14.74 15.84 13.27
CA TRP A 38 14.27 15.44 11.94
C TRP A 38 14.74 14.03 11.55
N ALA A 39 15.93 13.65 12.01
CA ALA A 39 16.51 12.34 11.77
C ALA A 39 15.76 11.18 12.45
N ASP A 40 14.93 11.48 13.44
CA ASP A 40 14.20 10.47 14.21
C ASP A 40 12.70 10.40 13.81
N ILE A 41 12.29 11.21 12.83
CA ILE A 41 10.92 11.18 12.34
C ILE A 41 10.83 10.08 11.29
N THR A 42 10.09 9.04 11.59
CA THR A 42 9.72 8.03 10.59
C THR A 42 8.39 8.42 9.96
N TYR A 43 8.35 8.44 8.64
CA TYR A 43 7.16 8.77 7.86
C TYR A 43 6.42 7.53 7.37
N THR A 44 6.87 6.36 7.77
CA THR A 44 6.25 5.09 7.39
C THR A 44 5.32 4.64 8.50
N ILE A 45 4.05 4.46 8.17
CA ILE A 45 3.09 3.80 9.03
C ILE A 45 3.12 2.34 8.64
N PRO A 46 3.47 1.42 9.55
CA PRO A 46 3.49 0.00 9.23
C PRO A 46 2.11 -0.48 8.77
N GLU A 47 2.11 -1.32 7.74
CA GLU A 47 0.88 -1.96 7.30
C GLU A 47 0.39 -2.95 8.37
N VAL A 48 -0.91 -3.09 8.48
CA VAL A 48 -1.55 -4.00 9.42
C VAL A 48 -2.49 -4.93 8.65
N ALA A 49 -2.13 -6.19 8.56
CA ALA A 49 -3.01 -7.18 7.98
C ALA A 49 -4.28 -7.34 8.85
N PRO A 50 -5.47 -7.40 8.23
CA PRO A 50 -6.72 -7.60 8.95
C PRO A 50 -6.77 -8.97 9.63
N GLU A 51 -7.49 -9.05 10.74
CA GLU A 51 -7.74 -10.29 11.45
C GLU A 51 -8.67 -11.22 10.64
N ASP A 52 -8.53 -12.53 10.85
CA ASP A 52 -9.29 -13.53 10.08
C ASP A 52 -10.81 -13.40 10.26
N GLU A 53 -11.27 -13.02 11.45
CA GLU A 53 -12.68 -12.78 11.74
C GLU A 53 -13.23 -11.62 10.93
N VAL A 54 -12.44 -10.54 10.77
CA VAL A 54 -12.81 -9.37 9.96
C VAL A 54 -12.89 -9.77 8.50
N ILE A 55 -11.90 -10.50 8.01
CA ILE A 55 -11.86 -10.98 6.62
C ILE A 55 -13.07 -11.86 6.30
N ASN A 56 -13.45 -12.75 7.22
CA ASN A 56 -14.58 -13.65 7.01
C ASN A 56 -15.94 -12.93 7.03
N SER A 57 -16.00 -11.73 7.61
CA SER A 57 -17.20 -10.87 7.55
C SER A 57 -17.39 -10.19 6.18
N TRP A 58 -16.35 -10.12 5.38
CA TRP A 58 -16.41 -9.50 4.05
C TRP A 58 -17.18 -10.37 3.06
N ASN A 59 -18.29 -9.87 2.59
CA ASN A 59 -19.08 -10.55 1.57
C ASN A 59 -18.50 -10.25 0.18
N ILE A 60 -17.48 -11.01 -0.23
CA ILE A 60 -16.78 -10.84 -1.50
C ILE A 60 -17.20 -11.96 -2.46
N ASP A 61 -17.79 -11.58 -3.58
CA ASP A 61 -17.91 -12.49 -4.73
C ASP A 61 -16.59 -12.49 -5.50
N LYS A 62 -15.81 -13.54 -5.30
CA LYS A 62 -14.50 -13.68 -5.93
C LYS A 62 -14.55 -13.50 -7.44
N SER A 63 -15.58 -14.06 -8.10
CA SER A 63 -15.63 -14.12 -9.57
C SER A 63 -15.77 -12.77 -10.25
N SER A 64 -16.31 -11.78 -9.55
CA SER A 64 -16.61 -10.44 -10.07
C SER A 64 -15.81 -9.31 -9.39
N THR A 65 -14.97 -9.66 -8.38
CA THR A 65 -14.25 -8.66 -7.59
C THR A 65 -12.80 -8.53 -8.05
N THR A 66 -12.35 -7.29 -8.16
CA THR A 66 -10.93 -6.94 -8.28
C THR A 66 -10.44 -6.38 -6.94
N GLY A 67 -9.40 -6.99 -6.39
CA GLY A 67 -8.72 -6.50 -5.21
C GLY A 67 -7.77 -5.35 -5.57
N ILE A 68 -7.84 -4.26 -4.85
CA ILE A 68 -6.89 -3.15 -4.96
C ILE A 68 -6.14 -3.06 -3.65
N VAL A 69 -4.85 -3.36 -3.69
CA VAL A 69 -3.95 -3.26 -2.55
C VAL A 69 -3.10 -2.01 -2.73
N THR A 70 -3.11 -1.12 -1.74
CA THR A 70 -2.28 0.08 -1.76
C THR A 70 -1.10 -0.12 -0.84
N LEU A 71 0.10 -0.02 -1.39
CA LEU A 71 1.36 -0.11 -0.65
C LEU A 71 1.98 1.29 -0.58
N GLY A 72 2.31 1.72 0.62
CA GLY A 72 2.81 3.07 0.85
C GLY A 72 4.18 3.10 1.48
N ARG A 73 4.99 4.08 1.05
CA ARG A 73 6.20 4.48 1.77
C ARG A 73 6.16 5.98 1.95
N GLY A 74 6.35 6.40 3.18
CA GLY A 74 6.61 7.80 3.48
C GLY A 74 7.99 8.21 2.97
N GLY A 75 8.24 9.50 2.96
CA GLY A 75 9.54 10.06 2.66
C GLY A 75 9.60 11.49 3.17
N GLY A 76 10.76 11.94 3.60
CA GLY A 76 10.95 13.29 4.09
C GLY A 76 12.33 13.82 3.74
N GLU A 77 12.39 15.12 3.53
CA GLU A 77 13.63 15.82 3.26
C GLU A 77 14.67 15.57 4.36
N GLY A 78 15.87 15.20 3.97
CA GLY A 78 16.98 14.95 4.89
C GLY A 78 16.91 13.63 5.65
N ASN A 79 15.93 12.78 5.39
CA ASN A 79 15.80 11.47 6.02
C ASN A 79 16.15 10.35 5.06
N ASN A 80 16.97 9.43 5.55
CA ASN A 80 17.24 8.17 4.86
C ASN A 80 16.36 7.07 5.45
N TYR A 81 15.95 6.13 4.61
CA TYR A 81 15.38 4.89 5.13
C TYR A 81 16.44 4.14 5.94
N LYS A 82 16.03 3.68 7.11
CA LYS A 82 16.86 2.88 8.00
C LYS A 82 16.10 1.63 8.39
N VAL A 83 16.80 0.52 8.39
CA VAL A 83 16.33 -0.69 9.05
C VAL A 83 16.44 -0.44 10.55
N ASP A 84 15.34 -0.11 11.18
CA ASP A 84 15.30 0.25 12.60
C ASP A 84 13.98 -0.18 13.26
N VAL A 85 13.74 0.32 14.45
CA VAL A 85 12.55 0.01 15.25
C VAL A 85 11.23 0.40 14.53
N ALA A 86 11.28 1.42 13.67
CA ALA A 86 10.08 1.86 12.94
C ALA A 86 9.67 0.90 11.82
N THR A 87 10.63 0.13 11.31
CA THR A 87 10.41 -0.92 10.31
C THR A 87 10.34 -2.31 10.95
N ASN A 88 10.33 -2.41 12.28
CA ASN A 88 10.45 -3.67 13.02
C ASN A 88 11.69 -4.51 12.61
N GLY A 89 12.75 -3.84 12.14
CA GLY A 89 13.95 -4.50 11.64
C GLY A 89 13.86 -4.99 10.19
N GLU A 90 12.77 -4.71 9.50
CA GLU A 90 12.61 -5.04 8.08
C GLU A 90 13.27 -3.99 7.18
N ASP A 91 13.65 -4.39 5.97
CA ASP A 91 14.12 -3.46 4.96
C ASP A 91 12.96 -2.55 4.51
N PRO A 92 13.08 -1.23 4.62
CA PRO A 92 11.98 -0.33 4.28
C PRO A 92 11.65 -0.29 2.78
N LEU A 93 12.53 -0.76 1.91
CA LEU A 93 12.27 -0.84 0.47
C LEU A 93 11.69 -2.20 0.06
N ALA A 94 11.89 -3.25 0.84
CA ALA A 94 11.27 -4.54 0.64
C ALA A 94 9.78 -4.54 1.04
N LEU A 95 9.04 -5.53 0.60
CA LEU A 95 7.69 -5.76 1.05
C LEU A 95 7.70 -6.45 2.42
N SER A 96 7.00 -5.88 3.37
CA SER A 96 6.84 -6.46 4.70
C SER A 96 5.97 -7.72 4.67
N GLU A 97 6.07 -8.55 5.72
CA GLU A 97 5.21 -9.72 5.86
C GLU A 97 3.70 -9.34 5.86
N ALA A 98 3.34 -8.22 6.48
CA ALA A 98 1.97 -7.74 6.52
C ALA A 98 1.47 -7.32 5.13
N GLU A 99 2.30 -6.66 4.32
CA GLU A 99 1.99 -6.30 2.94
C GLU A 99 1.83 -7.53 2.05
N LEU A 100 2.73 -8.49 2.17
CA LEU A 100 2.64 -9.77 1.45
C LEU A 100 1.37 -10.53 1.86
N LYS A 101 1.02 -10.54 3.15
CA LYS A 101 -0.24 -11.14 3.63
C LYS A 101 -1.47 -10.46 3.02
N LEU A 102 -1.48 -9.13 2.87
CA LEU A 102 -2.56 -8.40 2.20
C LEU A 102 -2.70 -8.79 0.73
N VAL A 103 -1.57 -8.88 0.02
CA VAL A 103 -1.57 -9.31 -1.39
C VAL A 103 -2.10 -10.75 -1.50
N GLN A 104 -1.62 -11.65 -0.66
CA GLN A 104 -2.10 -13.04 -0.63
C GLN A 104 -3.61 -13.09 -0.37
N LEU A 105 -4.09 -12.35 0.61
CA LEU A 105 -5.50 -12.26 0.93
C LEU A 105 -6.33 -11.75 -0.26
N ALA A 106 -5.86 -10.71 -0.95
CA ALA A 106 -6.53 -10.21 -2.14
C ALA A 106 -6.59 -11.28 -3.25
N LYS A 107 -5.52 -12.04 -3.47
CA LYS A 107 -5.50 -13.18 -4.42
C LYS A 107 -6.46 -14.30 -4.05
N GLU A 108 -6.63 -14.58 -2.77
CA GLU A 108 -7.57 -15.59 -2.28
C GLU A 108 -9.02 -15.16 -2.47
N LYS A 109 -9.33 -13.89 -2.25
CA LYS A 109 -10.69 -13.35 -2.22
C LYS A 109 -11.17 -12.72 -3.53
N CYS A 110 -10.28 -12.40 -4.45
CA CYS A 110 -10.61 -11.65 -5.69
C CYS A 110 -10.19 -12.42 -6.95
N ALA A 111 -10.84 -12.13 -8.07
CA ALA A 111 -10.50 -12.70 -9.37
C ALA A 111 -9.23 -12.10 -9.95
N LYS A 112 -8.98 -10.83 -9.63
CA LYS A 112 -7.80 -10.08 -10.05
C LYS A 112 -7.28 -9.23 -8.90
N VAL A 113 -5.99 -8.94 -8.93
CA VAL A 113 -5.34 -8.06 -7.94
C VAL A 113 -4.53 -7.00 -8.65
N VAL A 114 -4.77 -5.75 -8.26
CA VAL A 114 -4.00 -4.59 -8.68
C VAL A 114 -3.31 -4.01 -7.46
N VAL A 115 -2.01 -3.81 -7.55
CA VAL A 115 -1.23 -3.12 -6.50
C VAL A 115 -0.99 -1.69 -6.93
N LEU A 116 -1.27 -0.74 -6.05
CA LEU A 116 -0.99 0.67 -6.22
C LEU A 116 0.15 1.07 -5.30
N ILE A 117 1.26 1.51 -5.89
CA ILE A 117 2.41 2.02 -5.14
C ILE A 117 2.23 3.52 -4.89
N VAL A 118 2.05 3.88 -3.62
CA VAL A 118 1.95 5.27 -3.16
C VAL A 118 3.24 5.61 -2.40
N SER A 119 4.26 5.97 -3.14
CA SER A 119 5.60 6.17 -2.59
C SER A 119 6.35 7.26 -3.35
N ALA A 120 7.22 7.98 -2.66
CA ALA A 120 8.22 8.86 -3.27
C ALA A 120 9.46 8.10 -3.74
N ASN A 121 9.62 6.85 -3.31
CA ASN A 121 10.82 6.06 -3.54
C ASN A 121 10.48 4.79 -4.32
N ALA A 122 11.45 4.31 -5.09
CA ALA A 122 11.39 2.97 -5.67
C ALA A 122 11.38 1.91 -4.55
N MET A 123 10.70 0.81 -4.80
CA MET A 123 10.59 -0.34 -3.90
C MET A 123 11.00 -1.60 -4.64
N GLU A 124 11.32 -2.64 -3.89
CA GLU A 124 11.49 -3.97 -4.44
C GLU A 124 10.14 -4.56 -4.83
N LEU A 125 10.03 -5.01 -6.07
CA LEU A 125 8.78 -5.56 -6.59
C LEU A 125 8.89 -7.04 -6.97
N GLY A 126 10.04 -7.67 -6.74
CA GLY A 126 10.30 -9.06 -7.11
C GLY A 126 9.15 -10.01 -6.79
N PRO A 127 8.68 -10.07 -5.54
CA PRO A 127 7.59 -10.98 -5.17
C PRO A 127 6.29 -10.76 -5.96
N LEU A 128 6.02 -9.52 -6.40
CA LEU A 128 4.78 -9.17 -7.11
C LEU A 128 4.83 -9.47 -8.61
N VAL A 129 6.03 -9.66 -9.17
CA VAL A 129 6.23 -9.85 -10.61
C VAL A 129 6.85 -11.22 -10.95
N GLU A 130 7.17 -12.03 -9.97
CA GLU A 130 7.70 -13.38 -10.16
C GLU A 130 6.65 -14.26 -10.83
N GLU A 131 6.91 -14.67 -12.08
CA GLU A 131 5.99 -15.48 -12.87
C GLU A 131 5.67 -16.81 -12.18
N GLY A 132 4.39 -17.06 -11.92
CA GLY A 132 3.92 -18.21 -11.15
C GLY A 132 4.18 -18.13 -9.64
N GLY A 133 4.69 -17.02 -9.17
CA GLY A 133 4.97 -16.77 -7.75
C GLY A 133 3.69 -16.64 -6.91
N GLN A 134 3.84 -16.92 -5.62
CA GLN A 134 2.73 -16.85 -4.65
C GLN A 134 2.07 -15.47 -4.65
N TYR A 135 2.86 -14.40 -4.79
CA TYR A 135 2.41 -13.01 -4.68
C TYR A 135 2.29 -12.31 -6.03
N GLU A 136 2.50 -13.02 -7.15
CA GLU A 136 2.31 -12.44 -8.49
C GLU A 136 0.94 -11.78 -8.61
N VAL A 137 0.90 -10.55 -9.14
CA VAL A 137 -0.33 -9.76 -9.29
C VAL A 137 -0.61 -9.43 -10.75
N ASP A 138 -1.87 -9.11 -11.07
CA ASP A 138 -2.30 -8.85 -12.45
C ASP A 138 -1.79 -7.50 -12.99
N ALA A 139 -1.61 -6.51 -12.11
CA ALA A 139 -1.08 -5.21 -12.49
C ALA A 139 -0.50 -4.46 -11.30
N ILE A 140 0.49 -3.60 -11.59
CA ILE A 140 1.09 -2.68 -10.62
C ILE A 140 1.00 -1.27 -11.21
N GLY A 141 0.46 -0.32 -10.43
CA GLY A 141 0.40 1.08 -10.77
C GLY A 141 1.24 1.93 -9.83
N PHE A 142 2.15 2.72 -10.39
CA PHE A 142 2.88 3.72 -9.61
C PHE A 142 2.10 5.03 -9.57
N CYS A 143 1.79 5.51 -8.37
CA CYS A 143 0.95 6.69 -8.14
C CYS A 143 1.74 7.90 -7.64
N GLY A 144 3.00 7.73 -7.24
CA GLY A 144 3.76 8.76 -6.53
C GLY A 144 3.12 9.06 -5.17
N ILE A 145 3.13 10.33 -4.77
CA ILE A 145 2.40 10.81 -3.58
C ILE A 145 1.26 11.71 -4.07
N PRO A 146 0.09 11.14 -4.38
CA PRO A 146 -0.99 11.88 -4.97
C PRO A 146 -1.71 12.77 -3.94
N ASN A 147 -2.10 13.96 -4.36
CA ASN A 147 -3.05 14.80 -3.63
C ASN A 147 -4.50 14.37 -3.94
N ALA A 148 -5.47 15.00 -3.26
CA ALA A 148 -6.88 14.65 -3.40
C ALA A 148 -7.42 14.69 -4.85
N TYR A 149 -6.91 15.60 -5.70
CA TYR A 149 -7.33 15.70 -7.10
C TYR A 149 -6.69 14.60 -7.97
N GLN A 150 -5.45 14.23 -7.67
CA GLN A 150 -4.73 13.19 -8.42
C GLN A 150 -5.33 11.80 -8.18
N TYR A 151 -5.93 11.55 -7.01
CA TYR A 151 -6.69 10.33 -6.78
C TYR A 151 -7.86 10.15 -7.75
N GLN A 152 -8.48 11.25 -8.22
CA GLN A 152 -9.50 11.16 -9.27
C GLN A 152 -8.93 10.65 -10.59
N GLY A 153 -7.69 11.03 -10.92
CA GLY A 153 -6.97 10.51 -12.09
C GLY A 153 -6.73 9.01 -11.99
N ILE A 154 -6.22 8.55 -10.84
CA ILE A 154 -6.01 7.12 -10.56
C ILE A 154 -7.32 6.36 -10.69
N ALA A 155 -8.40 6.86 -10.09
CA ALA A 155 -9.72 6.25 -10.18
C ALA A 155 -10.24 6.16 -11.62
N ASN A 156 -9.96 7.15 -12.46
CA ASN A 156 -10.33 7.13 -13.88
C ASN A 156 -9.54 6.07 -14.68
N VAL A 157 -8.25 5.88 -14.36
CA VAL A 157 -7.44 4.80 -14.95
C VAL A 157 -7.99 3.43 -14.54
N LEU A 158 -8.24 3.21 -13.25
CA LEU A 158 -8.81 1.95 -12.76
C LEU A 158 -10.19 1.65 -13.36
N ALA A 159 -10.97 2.68 -13.63
CA ALA A 159 -12.27 2.56 -14.30
C ALA A 159 -12.19 2.40 -15.83
N GLY A 160 -11.00 2.38 -16.40
CA GLY A 160 -10.80 2.29 -17.86
C GLY A 160 -11.28 3.52 -18.63
N LYS A 161 -11.53 4.65 -17.96
CA LYS A 161 -11.96 5.90 -18.60
C LYS A 161 -10.83 6.61 -19.35
N VAL A 162 -9.60 6.43 -18.86
CA VAL A 162 -8.37 6.97 -19.45
C VAL A 162 -7.25 5.93 -19.32
N ASN A 163 -6.29 5.98 -20.22
CA ASN A 163 -5.09 5.16 -20.11
C ASN A 163 -4.02 5.88 -19.29
N ALA A 164 -3.25 5.11 -18.52
CA ALA A 164 -2.03 5.61 -17.92
C ALA A 164 -1.03 5.94 -19.05
N THR A 165 -0.52 7.16 -19.08
CA THR A 165 0.40 7.65 -20.11
C THR A 165 1.77 8.05 -19.57
N GLY A 166 1.94 8.05 -18.24
CA GLY A 166 3.20 8.33 -17.59
C GLY A 166 4.20 7.19 -17.74
N GLY A 167 5.48 7.52 -17.92
CA GLY A 167 6.58 6.58 -17.75
C GLY A 167 7.12 6.62 -16.33
N LEU A 168 7.70 5.52 -15.87
CA LEU A 168 8.45 5.50 -14.62
C LEU A 168 9.70 6.36 -14.77
N THR A 169 9.99 7.17 -13.77
CA THR A 169 11.19 8.03 -13.71
C THR A 169 12.36 7.31 -13.06
N ASP A 170 12.10 6.19 -12.44
CA ASP A 170 13.07 5.38 -11.71
C ASP A 170 13.05 3.92 -12.14
N THR A 171 14.13 3.21 -11.83
CA THR A 171 14.20 1.76 -12.01
C THR A 171 13.70 1.09 -10.73
N TYR A 172 12.68 0.26 -10.87
CA TYR A 172 12.25 -0.62 -9.79
C TYR A 172 13.02 -1.92 -9.85
N VAL A 173 13.64 -2.28 -8.75
CA VAL A 173 14.47 -3.47 -8.68
C VAL A 173 13.64 -4.69 -8.32
N TYR A 174 14.12 -5.85 -8.79
CA TYR A 174 13.51 -7.12 -8.41
C TYR A 174 13.87 -7.47 -6.97
N ASP A 175 15.13 -7.30 -6.62
CA ASP A 175 15.72 -7.53 -5.32
C ASP A 175 16.90 -6.55 -5.15
N ASN A 176 17.05 -5.99 -3.97
CA ASN A 176 18.08 -4.99 -3.63
C ASN A 176 19.27 -5.59 -2.86
N SER A 177 19.30 -6.92 -2.66
CA SER A 177 20.36 -7.62 -1.94
C SER A 177 21.62 -7.86 -2.79
#